data_70b35d6436d5b1af02564e331b1df6d5
#
_entry.id   70b35d6436d5b1af02564e331b1df6d5
#
_cell.length_a   1.000
_cell.length_b   1.000
_cell.length_c   1.000
_cell.angle_alpha   90.00
_cell.angle_beta   90.00
_cell.angle_gamma   90.00
#
_symmetry.space_group_name_H-M   'P 1'
#
loop_
_entity.id
_entity.type
_entity.pdbx_description
1 polymer ?
#
loop_
_entity_poly.entity_id
_entity_poly.type
_entity_poly.pdbx_seq_one_letter_code
_entity_poly.pdbx_strand_id
1 'polypeptide(L)'
;MKRILSSLYLLLISISLLANDRFAVADIFTDHMVLQRNANVKVWGEGTDGSLVEVRFEGQNRKMVVAKGKWMVELKTGEAGGPYKLEIVNGNHKICFKDVFVGDVWLAGGQSNMEFALRRVKDAQAEISLADYPQIRYYKVPRKFYPEQKVPGTSWKACSPETATDFAAIAYYFAKNIHKELNIPIGIIQVPVGGTTVEAWTSRKLLMSDKDFRPLLEYYDSIANSYRPGEYEKLYNNYHSSLAEYNKLSAEKKRYINKPSEPMGKWNFRRPVGLSETMLSAACPYTLKGFIFYQGESNTARGAQYRKLFPAMIKEWRTSWGQGDIPFLFVQLPRFETKTRYWNELREAQYLTSLRVKNTGMAVAFDQGNPKDIHPIVKDTVGWRLAQL
;
A
#
# COMPACT_ATOMS: atom_id res chain seq x y z
N MET A 1 -19.02 36.48 75.94
CA MET A 1 -19.38 35.41 74.99
C MET A 1 -19.38 36.05 73.59
N LYS A 2 -18.31 35.88 72.83
CA LYS A 2 -18.20 36.32 71.43
C LYS A 2 -18.15 35.08 70.57
N ARG A 3 -19.14 34.90 69.71
CA ARG A 3 -19.24 33.85 68.71
C ARG A 3 -18.37 34.26 67.51
N ILE A 4 -17.37 33.45 67.17
CA ILE A 4 -16.58 33.57 65.96
C ILE A 4 -17.27 32.70 64.89
N LEU A 5 -17.83 33.34 63.87
CA LEU A 5 -18.28 32.64 62.64
C LEU A 5 -17.07 32.46 61.74
N SER A 6 -16.66 31.20 61.57
CA SER A 6 -15.67 30.83 60.55
C SER A 6 -16.40 30.60 59.21
N SER A 7 -16.20 31.50 58.26
CA SER A 7 -16.66 31.35 56.87
C SER A 7 -15.65 30.46 56.12
N LEU A 8 -16.07 29.26 55.77
CA LEU A 8 -15.31 28.32 54.94
C LEU A 8 -15.53 28.70 53.46
N TYR A 9 -14.59 29.37 52.82
CA TYR A 9 -14.56 29.59 51.40
C TYR A 9 -14.11 28.27 50.72
N LEU A 10 -15.06 27.57 50.08
CA LEU A 10 -14.74 26.48 49.15
C LEU A 10 -14.19 27.09 47.86
N LEU A 11 -12.90 26.99 47.65
CA LEU A 11 -12.21 27.31 46.40
C LEU A 11 -12.45 26.15 45.44
N LEU A 12 -13.42 26.25 44.56
CA LEU A 12 -13.60 25.37 43.43
C LEU A 12 -12.49 25.64 42.41
N ILE A 13 -11.41 24.88 42.53
CA ILE A 13 -10.38 24.83 41.50
C ILE A 13 -10.96 24.07 40.31
N SER A 14 -11.42 24.80 39.33
CA SER A 14 -11.74 24.24 38.00
C SER A 14 -10.42 23.79 37.37
N ILE A 15 -10.09 22.52 37.52
CA ILE A 15 -9.03 21.90 36.75
C ILE A 15 -9.59 21.82 35.33
N SER A 16 -9.34 22.84 34.52
CA SER A 16 -9.46 22.73 33.08
C SER A 16 -8.44 21.69 32.65
N LEU A 17 -8.84 20.43 32.51
CA LEU A 17 -8.08 19.50 31.70
C LEU A 17 -7.95 20.16 30.32
N LEU A 18 -6.77 20.65 30.01
CA LEU A 18 -6.36 20.94 28.66
C LEU A 18 -6.44 19.60 27.92
N ALA A 19 -7.64 19.25 27.43
CA ALA A 19 -7.80 18.19 26.48
C ALA A 19 -6.85 18.55 25.32
N ASN A 20 -5.82 17.74 25.14
CA ASN A 20 -4.91 17.89 24.01
C ASN A 20 -5.79 17.79 22.76
N ASP A 21 -6.04 18.94 22.12
CA ASP A 21 -6.97 19.06 20.98
C ASP A 21 -6.32 18.35 19.80
N ARG A 22 -6.47 17.03 19.79
CA ARG A 22 -5.90 16.14 18.76
C ARG A 22 -6.86 16.05 17.61
N PHE A 23 -6.44 16.52 16.45
CA PHE A 23 -7.16 16.35 15.20
C PHE A 23 -6.21 16.05 14.07
N ALA A 24 -6.47 14.97 13.33
CA ALA A 24 -5.69 14.58 12.15
C ALA A 24 -6.60 13.93 11.11
N VAL A 25 -6.29 14.16 9.84
CA VAL A 25 -6.84 13.42 8.71
C VAL A 25 -5.81 12.36 8.33
N ALA A 26 -6.24 11.18 7.86
CA ALA A 26 -5.31 10.13 7.46
C ALA A 26 -4.36 10.62 6.35
N ASP A 27 -3.09 10.24 6.44
CA ASP A 27 -1.99 10.76 5.60
C ASP A 27 -2.19 10.56 4.09
N ILE A 28 -3.06 9.62 3.71
CA ILE A 28 -3.37 9.36 2.29
C ILE A 28 -4.20 10.46 1.64
N PHE A 29 -4.87 11.31 2.44
CA PHE A 29 -5.61 12.47 1.94
C PHE A 29 -4.70 13.67 1.85
N THR A 30 -4.36 14.06 0.63
CA THR A 30 -3.55 15.26 0.34
C THR A 30 -4.09 15.96 -0.90
N ASP A 31 -3.58 17.13 -1.21
CA ASP A 31 -3.82 17.75 -2.51
C ASP A 31 -3.52 16.77 -3.64
N HIS A 32 -4.14 16.98 -4.78
CA HIS A 32 -3.98 16.16 -5.99
C HIS A 32 -4.54 14.73 -5.92
N MET A 33 -5.26 14.34 -4.86
CA MET A 33 -5.83 13.00 -4.75
C MET A 33 -6.93 12.75 -5.78
N VAL A 34 -7.19 11.46 -6.03
CA VAL A 34 -8.35 11.00 -6.81
C VAL A 34 -9.27 10.22 -5.87
N LEU A 35 -10.53 10.59 -5.82
CA LEU A 35 -11.59 9.85 -5.11
C LEU A 35 -12.30 8.92 -6.09
N GLN A 36 -12.68 7.71 -5.64
CA GLN A 36 -13.38 6.74 -6.51
C GLN A 36 -14.72 7.28 -6.96
N ARG A 37 -15.00 7.27 -8.28
CA ARG A 37 -16.29 7.68 -8.87
C ARG A 37 -17.40 6.67 -8.58
N ASN A 38 -18.64 7.14 -8.62
CA ASN A 38 -19.87 6.34 -8.48
C ASN A 38 -19.85 5.42 -7.24
N ALA A 39 -19.37 5.94 -6.10
CA ALA A 39 -19.16 5.18 -4.88
C ALA A 39 -19.49 5.99 -3.62
N ASN A 40 -19.64 5.28 -2.51
CA ASN A 40 -19.58 5.88 -1.18
C ASN A 40 -18.12 5.90 -0.74
N VAL A 41 -17.49 7.07 -0.84
CA VAL A 41 -16.06 7.26 -0.54
C VAL A 41 -15.88 7.51 0.94
N LYS A 42 -15.03 6.74 1.58
CA LYS A 42 -14.68 6.88 2.99
C LYS A 42 -13.60 7.95 3.16
N VAL A 43 -13.82 8.89 4.07
CA VAL A 43 -12.85 9.88 4.54
C VAL A 43 -12.73 9.74 6.05
N TRP A 44 -11.50 9.60 6.58
CA TRP A 44 -11.30 9.25 7.98
C TRP A 44 -10.07 9.92 8.60
N GLY A 45 -9.99 9.83 9.91
CA GLY A 45 -8.86 10.33 10.68
C GLY A 45 -8.97 10.07 12.17
N GLU A 46 -8.21 10.80 12.94
CA GLU A 46 -8.19 10.75 14.40
C GLU A 46 -8.62 12.09 14.99
N GLY A 47 -9.14 12.07 16.22
CA GLY A 47 -9.57 13.29 16.90
C GLY A 47 -9.84 13.07 18.38
N THR A 48 -10.14 14.14 19.09
CA THR A 48 -10.56 14.12 20.49
C THR A 48 -11.99 13.59 20.59
N ASP A 49 -12.23 12.60 21.46
CA ASP A 49 -13.56 12.02 21.67
C ASP A 49 -14.58 13.09 22.02
N GLY A 50 -15.76 12.99 21.39
CA GLY A 50 -16.86 13.94 21.55
C GLY A 50 -16.75 15.18 20.67
N SER A 51 -15.62 15.45 20.00
CA SER A 51 -15.50 16.57 19.05
C SER A 51 -16.27 16.27 17.75
N LEU A 52 -16.82 17.32 17.12
CA LEU A 52 -17.59 17.23 15.89
C LEU A 52 -16.69 17.48 14.69
N VAL A 53 -16.64 16.53 13.76
CA VAL A 53 -15.97 16.67 12.47
C VAL A 53 -17.03 16.92 11.39
N GLU A 54 -16.81 17.94 10.57
CA GLU A 54 -17.59 18.22 9.36
C GLU A 54 -16.72 18.00 8.12
N VAL A 55 -17.23 17.28 7.14
CA VAL A 55 -16.58 17.06 5.84
C VAL A 55 -17.47 17.59 4.73
N ARG A 56 -16.95 18.49 3.91
CA ARG A 56 -17.69 19.17 2.83
C ARG A 56 -17.05 18.82 1.48
N PHE A 57 -17.88 18.35 0.56
CA PHE A 57 -17.46 17.99 -0.79
C PHE A 57 -18.67 18.11 -1.74
N GLU A 58 -18.53 18.87 -2.84
CA GLU A 58 -19.53 18.96 -3.91
C GLU A 58 -20.98 19.13 -3.38
N GLY A 59 -21.21 20.17 -2.59
CA GLY A 59 -22.52 20.49 -2.01
C GLY A 59 -22.95 19.57 -0.87
N GLN A 60 -22.24 18.50 -0.59
CA GLN A 60 -22.50 17.64 0.55
C GLN A 60 -21.81 18.19 1.82
N ASN A 61 -22.50 18.05 2.95
CA ASN A 61 -21.93 18.30 4.28
C ASN A 61 -22.23 17.09 5.17
N ARG A 62 -21.21 16.34 5.54
CA ARG A 62 -21.31 15.18 6.42
C ARG A 62 -20.71 15.51 7.78
N LYS A 63 -21.39 15.08 8.83
CA LYS A 63 -20.99 15.33 10.21
C LYS A 63 -20.83 14.02 10.97
N MET A 64 -19.80 13.94 11.79
CA MET A 64 -19.52 12.78 12.64
C MET A 64 -18.91 13.23 13.96
N VAL A 65 -19.36 12.63 15.05
CA VAL A 65 -18.75 12.82 16.38
C VAL A 65 -17.59 11.81 16.52
N VAL A 66 -16.42 12.28 16.91
CA VAL A 66 -15.27 11.42 17.17
C VAL A 66 -15.57 10.45 18.30
N ALA A 67 -15.28 9.17 18.11
CA ALA A 67 -15.44 8.12 19.08
C ALA A 67 -14.22 7.19 19.11
N LYS A 68 -13.72 6.90 20.32
CA LYS A 68 -12.51 6.08 20.53
C LYS A 68 -11.29 6.61 19.75
N GLY A 69 -11.15 7.94 19.73
CA GLY A 69 -10.05 8.63 19.06
C GLY A 69 -10.14 8.63 17.53
N LYS A 70 -11.24 8.19 16.92
CA LYS A 70 -11.37 8.02 15.47
C LYS A 70 -12.67 8.62 14.94
N TRP A 71 -12.63 9.05 13.68
CA TRP A 71 -13.81 9.46 12.91
C TRP A 71 -13.74 8.94 11.49
N MET A 72 -14.89 8.72 10.88
CA MET A 72 -15.04 8.34 9.49
C MET A 72 -16.38 8.82 8.95
N VAL A 73 -16.38 9.42 7.77
CA VAL A 73 -17.59 9.77 7.04
C VAL A 73 -17.61 9.12 5.67
N GLU A 74 -18.80 8.97 5.11
CA GLU A 74 -18.97 8.54 3.72
C GLU A 74 -19.53 9.69 2.89
N LEU A 75 -18.88 9.98 1.77
CA LEU A 75 -19.28 10.94 0.75
C LEU A 75 -19.72 10.17 -0.50
N LYS A 76 -20.87 10.55 -1.06
CA LYS A 76 -21.31 9.97 -2.33
C LYS A 76 -20.66 10.73 -3.48
N THR A 77 -19.85 10.05 -4.28
CA THR A 77 -19.29 10.60 -5.51
C THR A 77 -20.17 10.26 -6.71
N GLY A 78 -20.21 11.18 -7.68
CA GLY A 78 -20.85 10.97 -8.98
C GLY A 78 -19.90 10.48 -10.05
N GLU A 79 -20.15 10.92 -11.27
CA GLU A 79 -19.32 10.65 -12.44
C GLU A 79 -17.92 11.26 -12.31
N ALA A 80 -17.00 10.86 -13.20
CA ALA A 80 -15.66 11.39 -13.27
C ALA A 80 -15.66 12.91 -13.52
N GLY A 81 -14.80 13.64 -12.80
CA GLY A 81 -14.71 15.10 -12.93
C GLY A 81 -13.72 15.74 -11.97
N GLY A 82 -13.71 17.05 -11.94
CA GLY A 82 -12.82 17.88 -11.15
C GLY A 82 -12.10 18.94 -11.99
N PRO A 83 -11.20 19.75 -11.35
CA PRO A 83 -10.76 19.63 -9.97
C PRO A 83 -11.75 20.20 -8.94
N TYR A 84 -11.89 19.53 -7.83
CA TYR A 84 -12.74 19.89 -6.71
C TYR A 84 -11.92 20.29 -5.47
N LYS A 85 -12.62 20.69 -4.39
CA LYS A 85 -12.05 20.90 -3.06
C LYS A 85 -12.75 19.97 -2.06
N LEU A 86 -11.95 19.38 -1.16
CA LEU A 86 -12.46 18.64 0.00
C LEU A 86 -12.09 19.43 1.26
N GLU A 87 -13.09 19.89 2.00
CA GLU A 87 -12.90 20.65 3.25
C GLU A 87 -13.26 19.79 4.45
N ILE A 88 -12.43 19.84 5.49
CA ILE A 88 -12.64 19.14 6.75
C ILE A 88 -12.45 20.13 7.89
N VAL A 89 -13.45 20.18 8.78
CA VAL A 89 -13.47 21.11 9.91
C VAL A 89 -13.70 20.36 11.21
N ASN A 90 -12.92 20.67 12.22
CA ASN A 90 -13.10 20.19 13.59
C ASN A 90 -12.80 21.35 14.55
N GLY A 91 -13.84 21.95 15.15
CA GLY A 91 -13.69 23.16 15.96
C GLY A 91 -13.00 24.29 15.17
N ASN A 92 -11.84 24.72 15.66
CA ASN A 92 -11.03 25.77 15.02
C ASN A 92 -10.09 25.23 13.93
N HIS A 93 -9.94 23.91 13.80
CA HIS A 93 -9.11 23.29 12.76
C HIS A 93 -9.85 23.25 11.44
N LYS A 94 -9.25 23.80 10.40
CA LYS A 94 -9.76 23.72 9.03
C LYS A 94 -8.67 23.23 8.10
N ILE A 95 -8.94 22.12 7.41
CA ILE A 95 -8.09 21.54 6.38
C ILE A 95 -8.85 21.61 5.05
N CYS A 96 -8.19 22.05 3.99
CA CYS A 96 -8.78 22.15 2.66
C CYS A 96 -7.81 21.52 1.65
N PHE A 97 -8.18 20.37 1.13
CA PHE A 97 -7.46 19.73 0.02
C PHE A 97 -7.95 20.28 -1.31
N LYS A 98 -7.02 20.63 -2.18
CA LYS A 98 -7.26 21.22 -3.48
C LYS A 98 -6.91 20.25 -4.60
N ASP A 99 -7.38 20.57 -5.81
CA ASP A 99 -7.11 19.78 -7.01
C ASP A 99 -7.48 18.30 -6.85
N VAL A 100 -8.65 18.07 -6.23
CA VAL A 100 -9.21 16.73 -6.01
C VAL A 100 -10.00 16.31 -7.24
N PHE A 101 -9.66 15.16 -7.82
CA PHE A 101 -10.44 14.57 -8.91
C PHE A 101 -11.36 13.45 -8.40
N VAL A 102 -12.43 13.21 -9.16
CA VAL A 102 -13.26 12.02 -9.07
C VAL A 102 -12.97 11.17 -10.30
N GLY A 103 -12.57 9.91 -10.12
CA GLY A 103 -12.15 9.01 -11.20
C GLY A 103 -12.04 7.57 -10.73
N ASP A 104 -11.32 6.72 -11.43
CA ASP A 104 -11.10 5.35 -11.01
C ASP A 104 -9.81 5.21 -10.20
N VAL A 105 -9.91 4.65 -8.98
CA VAL A 105 -8.77 4.49 -8.07
C VAL A 105 -8.38 3.02 -7.95
N TRP A 106 -7.12 2.71 -8.19
CA TRP A 106 -6.57 1.36 -8.13
C TRP A 106 -5.42 1.26 -7.14
N LEU A 107 -5.36 0.15 -6.40
CA LEU A 107 -4.21 -0.14 -5.55
C LEU A 107 -3.27 -1.08 -6.29
N ALA A 108 -2.02 -0.64 -6.46
CA ALA A 108 -0.93 -1.39 -7.11
C ALA A 108 -0.03 -2.02 -6.04
N GLY A 109 -0.16 -3.34 -5.84
CA GLY A 109 0.60 -4.11 -4.84
C GLY A 109 1.48 -5.19 -5.45
N GLY A 110 2.35 -5.78 -4.64
CA GLY A 110 3.21 -6.89 -5.04
C GLY A 110 4.69 -6.68 -4.75
N GLN A 111 5.56 -7.26 -5.58
CA GLN A 111 7.00 -7.20 -5.33
C GLN A 111 7.76 -6.46 -6.44
N SER A 112 9.04 -6.77 -6.63
CA SER A 112 9.99 -6.01 -7.46
C SER A 112 9.54 -5.73 -8.90
N ASN A 113 8.80 -6.62 -9.53
CA ASN A 113 8.28 -6.40 -10.87
C ASN A 113 7.13 -5.38 -10.90
N MET A 114 6.31 -5.27 -9.84
CA MET A 114 5.37 -4.16 -9.68
C MET A 114 6.07 -2.88 -9.23
N GLU A 115 7.10 -2.98 -8.40
CA GLU A 115 7.89 -1.84 -7.93
C GLU A 115 8.77 -1.22 -9.01
N PHE A 116 9.00 -1.92 -10.11
CA PHE A 116 9.90 -1.53 -11.20
C PHE A 116 9.55 -0.14 -11.72
N ALA A 117 10.46 0.83 -11.49
CA ALA A 117 10.22 2.23 -11.81
C ALA A 117 10.29 2.50 -13.32
N LEU A 118 9.54 3.48 -13.81
CA LEU A 118 9.47 3.85 -15.23
C LEU A 118 10.84 4.21 -15.81
N ARG A 119 11.73 4.85 -15.03
CA ARG A 119 13.12 5.12 -15.48
C ARG A 119 13.97 3.89 -15.82
N ARG A 120 13.52 2.70 -15.53
CA ARG A 120 14.24 1.43 -15.75
C ARG A 120 13.69 0.60 -16.91
N VAL A 121 12.58 1.01 -17.52
CA VAL A 121 12.02 0.29 -18.67
C VAL A 121 12.87 0.49 -19.92
N LYS A 122 12.62 -0.34 -20.94
CA LYS A 122 13.16 -0.10 -22.27
C LYS A 122 12.66 1.26 -22.77
N ASP A 123 13.54 2.04 -23.36
CA ASP A 123 13.25 3.36 -23.94
C ASP A 123 12.65 4.38 -22.93
N ALA A 124 13.06 4.25 -21.65
CA ALA A 124 12.51 5.02 -20.52
C ALA A 124 12.54 6.54 -20.75
N GLN A 125 13.63 7.08 -21.34
CA GLN A 125 13.75 8.53 -21.54
C GLN A 125 12.69 9.06 -22.50
N ALA A 126 12.42 8.34 -23.59
CA ALA A 126 11.38 8.72 -24.54
C ALA A 126 9.99 8.66 -23.90
N GLU A 127 9.69 7.59 -23.14
CA GLU A 127 8.40 7.46 -22.47
C GLU A 127 8.19 8.53 -21.39
N ILE A 128 9.22 8.83 -20.59
CA ILE A 128 9.15 9.84 -19.53
C ILE A 128 8.93 11.23 -20.13
N SER A 129 9.61 11.59 -21.23
CA SER A 129 9.46 12.90 -21.86
C SER A 129 8.03 13.14 -22.40
N LEU A 130 7.28 12.07 -22.67
CA LEU A 130 5.90 12.10 -23.15
C LEU A 130 4.87 11.88 -22.01
N ALA A 131 5.31 11.73 -20.78
CA ALA A 131 4.44 11.40 -19.64
C ALA A 131 3.73 12.63 -19.06
N ASP A 132 3.09 13.41 -19.89
CA ASP A 132 2.27 14.57 -19.50
C ASP A 132 0.78 14.18 -19.45
N TYR A 133 0.37 13.60 -18.31
CA TYR A 133 -0.99 13.15 -18.04
C TYR A 133 -1.49 13.72 -16.71
N PRO A 134 -1.85 15.01 -16.62
CA PRO A 134 -2.16 15.65 -15.34
C PRO A 134 -3.39 15.09 -14.62
N GLN A 135 -4.21 14.28 -15.27
CA GLN A 135 -5.33 13.56 -14.66
C GLN A 135 -4.97 12.14 -14.21
N ILE A 136 -3.77 11.64 -14.52
CA ILE A 136 -3.23 10.44 -13.89
C ILE A 136 -2.48 10.88 -12.63
N ARG A 137 -2.88 10.36 -11.50
CA ARG A 137 -2.31 10.70 -10.18
C ARG A 137 -1.80 9.45 -9.49
N TYR A 138 -0.74 9.57 -8.71
CA TYR A 138 -0.28 8.46 -7.91
C TYR A 138 0.12 8.88 -6.50
N TYR A 139 -0.16 8.01 -5.56
CA TYR A 139 0.27 8.09 -4.17
C TYR A 139 1.17 6.90 -3.86
N LYS A 140 2.39 7.16 -3.41
CA LYS A 140 3.32 6.11 -3.02
C LYS A 140 3.29 5.99 -1.50
N VAL A 141 2.69 4.91 -1.00
CA VAL A 141 2.63 4.66 0.45
C VAL A 141 4.06 4.61 1.00
N PRO A 142 4.36 5.36 2.07
CA PRO A 142 5.68 5.34 2.68
C PRO A 142 6.09 3.93 3.08
N ARG A 143 7.36 3.57 2.82
CA ARG A 143 7.88 2.25 3.19
C ARG A 143 8.07 2.15 4.68
N LYS A 144 7.13 1.51 5.33
CA LYS A 144 7.13 1.24 6.75
C LYS A 144 7.07 -0.27 6.97
N PHE A 145 8.12 -0.85 7.51
CA PHE A 145 8.25 -2.30 7.65
C PHE A 145 7.88 -2.82 9.04
N TYR A 146 7.81 -1.92 10.03
CA TYR A 146 7.35 -2.22 11.39
C TYR A 146 6.63 -1.01 11.99
N PRO A 147 5.71 -1.21 12.94
CA PRO A 147 4.79 -0.17 13.41
C PRO A 147 5.47 1.09 13.96
N GLU A 148 6.59 0.96 14.67
CA GLU A 148 7.31 2.06 15.32
C GLU A 148 8.24 2.82 14.37
N GLN A 149 8.44 2.33 13.13
CA GLN A 149 9.31 2.98 12.15
C GLN A 149 8.77 4.35 11.78
N LYS A 150 9.60 5.37 11.97
CA LYS A 150 9.32 6.73 11.49
C LYS A 150 9.74 6.83 10.02
N VAL A 151 8.83 7.27 9.19
CA VAL A 151 9.06 7.47 7.75
C VAL A 151 8.58 8.86 7.34
N PRO A 152 9.24 9.49 6.36
CA PRO A 152 8.76 10.77 5.82
C PRO A 152 7.34 10.61 5.25
N GLY A 153 6.52 11.64 5.41
CA GLY A 153 5.24 11.74 4.74
C GLY A 153 5.40 11.82 3.22
N THR A 154 4.32 11.58 2.52
CA THR A 154 4.24 11.66 1.06
C THR A 154 2.94 12.35 0.66
N SER A 155 2.79 12.63 -0.62
CA SER A 155 1.57 13.21 -1.18
C SER A 155 1.23 12.60 -2.53
N TRP A 156 -0.02 12.76 -2.95
CA TRP A 156 -0.41 12.49 -4.32
C TRP A 156 0.36 13.38 -5.28
N LYS A 157 0.75 12.82 -6.42
CA LYS A 157 1.48 13.53 -7.48
C LYS A 157 0.74 13.40 -8.80
N ALA A 158 0.66 14.49 -9.54
CA ALA A 158 0.27 14.46 -10.95
C ALA A 158 1.37 13.77 -11.76
N CYS A 159 0.98 13.02 -12.78
CA CYS A 159 1.91 12.42 -13.73
C CYS A 159 2.40 13.51 -14.70
N SER A 160 3.67 13.82 -14.61
CA SER A 160 4.40 14.73 -15.52
C SER A 160 5.77 14.13 -15.82
N PRO A 161 6.53 14.64 -16.80
CA PRO A 161 7.89 14.17 -17.05
C PRO A 161 8.79 14.19 -15.81
N GLU A 162 8.62 15.15 -14.90
CA GLU A 162 9.42 15.28 -13.68
C GLU A 162 9.03 14.21 -12.64
N THR A 163 7.75 13.88 -12.53
CA THR A 163 7.23 12.97 -11.50
C THR A 163 7.16 11.51 -11.95
N ALA A 164 7.00 11.25 -13.25
CA ALA A 164 6.82 9.90 -13.80
C ALA A 164 8.03 8.98 -13.61
N THR A 165 9.22 9.53 -13.44
CA THR A 165 10.48 8.77 -13.29
C THR A 165 10.41 7.65 -12.27
N ASP A 166 9.77 7.87 -11.13
CA ASP A 166 9.63 6.93 -10.02
C ASP A 166 8.26 6.24 -9.96
N PHE A 167 7.41 6.46 -10.92
CA PHE A 167 6.13 5.75 -11.01
C PHE A 167 6.41 4.27 -11.30
N ALA A 168 5.70 3.35 -10.64
CA ALA A 168 5.73 1.92 -10.94
C ALA A 168 5.29 1.70 -12.40
N ALA A 169 6.18 1.18 -13.24
CA ALA A 169 6.00 1.19 -14.70
C ALA A 169 4.72 0.47 -15.15
N ILE A 170 4.44 -0.72 -14.59
CA ILE A 170 3.21 -1.46 -14.94
C ILE A 170 1.96 -0.68 -14.56
N ALA A 171 1.96 -0.05 -13.38
CA ALA A 171 0.85 0.76 -12.91
C ALA A 171 0.68 2.05 -13.74
N TYR A 172 1.79 2.65 -14.17
CA TYR A 172 1.78 3.78 -15.11
C TYR A 172 1.15 3.40 -16.45
N TYR A 173 1.63 2.32 -17.10
CA TYR A 173 1.07 1.88 -18.37
C TYR A 173 -0.39 1.44 -18.25
N PHE A 174 -0.77 0.78 -17.16
CA PHE A 174 -2.15 0.45 -16.84
C PHE A 174 -3.02 1.71 -16.78
N ALA A 175 -2.62 2.71 -15.97
CA ALA A 175 -3.35 3.96 -15.83
C ALA A 175 -3.43 4.74 -17.15
N LYS A 176 -2.31 4.82 -17.88
CA LYS A 176 -2.23 5.48 -19.20
C LYS A 176 -3.21 4.90 -20.21
N ASN A 177 -3.32 3.57 -20.28
CA ASN A 177 -4.23 2.91 -21.21
C ASN A 177 -5.70 3.14 -20.84
N ILE A 178 -6.07 3.01 -19.54
CA ILE A 178 -7.44 3.29 -19.10
C ILE A 178 -7.79 4.76 -19.29
N HIS A 179 -6.88 5.67 -18.93
CA HIS A 179 -7.11 7.11 -19.12
C HIS A 179 -7.37 7.46 -20.60
N LYS A 180 -6.55 6.92 -21.51
CA LYS A 180 -6.72 7.14 -22.96
C LYS A 180 -8.02 6.59 -23.52
N GLU A 181 -8.46 5.44 -23.02
CA GLU A 181 -9.67 4.77 -23.50
C GLU A 181 -10.95 5.43 -22.95
N LEU A 182 -10.96 5.75 -21.66
CA LEU A 182 -12.16 6.22 -20.97
C LEU A 182 -12.21 7.76 -20.81
N ASN A 183 -11.10 8.45 -21.03
CA ASN A 183 -10.93 9.89 -20.81
C ASN A 183 -11.37 10.37 -19.41
N ILE A 184 -11.00 9.62 -18.36
CA ILE A 184 -11.33 9.90 -16.96
C ILE A 184 -10.06 10.05 -16.12
N PRO A 185 -10.11 10.76 -14.97
CA PRO A 185 -9.02 10.76 -14.00
C PRO A 185 -8.75 9.35 -13.45
N ILE A 186 -7.46 9.01 -13.29
CA ILE A 186 -7.01 7.73 -12.73
C ILE A 186 -6.10 7.98 -11.54
N GLY A 187 -6.44 7.39 -10.40
CA GLY A 187 -5.62 7.37 -9.19
C GLY A 187 -4.94 6.01 -8.98
N ILE A 188 -3.64 6.01 -8.72
CA ILE A 188 -2.89 4.80 -8.38
C ILE A 188 -2.27 4.93 -6.98
N ILE A 189 -2.68 4.04 -6.07
CA ILE A 189 -2.05 3.90 -4.75
C ILE A 189 -1.00 2.80 -4.85
N GLN A 190 0.28 3.13 -4.68
CA GLN A 190 1.40 2.22 -4.85
C GLN A 190 1.89 1.71 -3.49
N VAL A 191 1.85 0.39 -3.31
CA VAL A 191 2.34 -0.29 -2.09
C VAL A 191 3.40 -1.37 -2.36
N PRO A 192 4.02 -1.51 -3.56
CA PRO A 192 4.88 -2.65 -3.84
C PRO A 192 6.20 -2.61 -3.06
N VAL A 193 6.69 -3.80 -2.66
CA VAL A 193 8.00 -3.97 -2.00
C VAL A 193 8.73 -5.17 -2.60
N GLY A 194 9.88 -4.92 -3.21
CA GLY A 194 10.68 -5.95 -3.88
C GLY A 194 11.15 -7.05 -2.93
N GLY A 195 11.16 -8.30 -3.42
CA GLY A 195 11.66 -9.46 -2.68
C GLY A 195 10.74 -9.98 -1.59
N THR A 196 9.49 -9.55 -1.53
CA THR A 196 8.51 -9.96 -0.51
C THR A 196 7.70 -11.17 -0.95
N THR A 197 7.32 -11.98 0.01
CA THR A 197 6.45 -13.14 -0.14
C THR A 197 4.99 -12.74 0.10
N VAL A 198 4.05 -13.56 -0.36
CA VAL A 198 2.60 -13.29 -0.21
C VAL A 198 2.18 -13.22 1.26
N GLU A 199 2.80 -13.98 2.14
CA GLU A 199 2.52 -13.96 3.57
C GLU A 199 2.88 -12.65 4.28
N ALA A 200 3.73 -11.82 3.70
CA ALA A 200 3.98 -10.47 4.21
C ALA A 200 2.77 -9.53 4.04
N TRP A 201 1.91 -9.84 3.06
CA TRP A 201 0.72 -9.09 2.67
C TRP A 201 -0.58 -9.62 3.28
N THR A 202 -0.51 -10.64 4.12
CA THR A 202 -1.65 -11.29 4.79
C THR A 202 -1.69 -10.94 6.27
N SER A 203 -2.86 -11.02 6.90
CA SER A 203 -2.98 -10.81 8.34
C SER A 203 -2.52 -12.02 9.15
N ARG A 204 -2.14 -11.78 10.41
CA ARG A 204 -1.88 -12.86 11.38
C ARG A 204 -3.10 -13.80 11.53
N LYS A 205 -4.31 -13.23 11.52
CA LYS A 205 -5.55 -14.00 11.61
C LYS A 205 -5.67 -15.01 10.47
N LEU A 206 -5.40 -14.59 9.23
CA LEU A 206 -5.45 -15.49 8.07
C LEU A 206 -4.37 -16.58 8.17
N LEU A 207 -3.13 -16.21 8.47
CA LEU A 207 -2.05 -17.20 8.58
C LEU A 207 -2.30 -18.23 9.69
N MET A 208 -2.93 -17.85 10.80
CA MET A 208 -3.27 -18.76 11.88
C MET A 208 -4.51 -19.62 11.61
N SER A 209 -5.34 -19.26 10.64
CA SER A 209 -6.63 -19.93 10.38
C SER A 209 -6.50 -21.28 9.65
N ASP A 210 -5.37 -21.53 8.98
CA ASP A 210 -5.15 -22.75 8.19
C ASP A 210 -3.85 -23.43 8.61
N LYS A 211 -3.90 -24.77 8.76
CA LYS A 211 -2.75 -25.60 9.14
C LYS A 211 -1.57 -25.51 8.14
N ASP A 212 -1.84 -25.21 6.87
CA ASP A 212 -0.82 -25.10 5.84
C ASP A 212 -0.14 -23.72 5.85
N PHE A 213 -0.75 -22.71 6.47
CA PHE A 213 -0.20 -21.34 6.57
C PHE A 213 0.49 -21.09 7.90
N ARG A 214 -0.04 -21.66 8.97
CA ARG A 214 0.46 -21.48 10.34
C ARG A 214 1.97 -21.71 10.49
N PRO A 215 2.58 -22.73 9.87
CA PRO A 215 4.03 -22.95 9.96
C PRO A 215 4.88 -21.77 9.46
N LEU A 216 4.38 -20.95 8.54
CA LEU A 216 5.09 -19.75 8.07
C LEU A 216 5.31 -18.75 9.20
N LEU A 217 4.27 -18.57 10.02
CA LEU A 217 4.30 -17.65 11.13
C LEU A 217 5.07 -18.22 12.32
N GLU A 218 4.81 -19.51 12.66
CA GLU A 218 5.50 -20.21 13.76
C GLU A 218 7.01 -20.27 13.55
N TYR A 219 7.45 -20.55 12.32
CA TYR A 219 8.88 -20.52 11.97
C TYR A 219 9.48 -19.13 12.17
N TYR A 220 8.79 -18.08 11.69
CA TYR A 220 9.24 -16.71 11.89
C TYR A 220 9.27 -16.35 13.38
N ASP A 221 8.18 -16.61 14.11
CA ASP A 221 8.06 -16.31 15.53
C ASP A 221 9.14 -17.05 16.36
N SER A 222 9.48 -18.30 16.01
CA SER A 222 10.54 -19.07 16.68
C SER A 222 11.90 -18.39 16.57
N ILE A 223 12.24 -17.84 15.40
CA ILE A 223 13.49 -17.12 15.20
C ILE A 223 13.44 -15.75 15.89
N ALA A 224 12.37 -14.98 15.66
CA ALA A 224 12.24 -13.65 16.24
C ALA A 224 12.28 -13.65 17.77
N ASN A 225 11.78 -14.71 18.41
CA ASN A 225 11.76 -14.89 19.85
C ASN A 225 13.02 -15.59 20.43
N SER A 226 13.93 -16.07 19.59
CA SER A 226 15.16 -16.74 20.04
C SER A 226 16.26 -15.77 20.47
N TYR A 227 16.17 -14.51 20.05
CA TYR A 227 17.19 -13.49 20.35
C TYR A 227 17.18 -13.09 21.82
N ARG A 228 18.38 -12.97 22.40
CA ARG A 228 18.57 -12.33 23.71
C ARG A 228 18.29 -10.83 23.61
N PRO A 229 17.93 -10.17 24.71
CA PRO A 229 17.78 -8.70 24.73
C PRO A 229 18.99 -7.97 24.12
N GLY A 230 18.74 -7.10 23.13
CA GLY A 230 19.77 -6.35 22.41
C GLY A 230 20.53 -7.10 21.32
N GLU A 231 20.37 -8.42 21.20
CA GLU A 231 21.10 -9.23 20.20
C GLU A 231 20.59 -8.93 18.77
N TYR A 232 19.28 -8.89 18.58
CA TYR A 232 18.68 -8.58 17.26
C TYR A 232 19.06 -7.16 16.81
N GLU A 233 18.98 -6.18 17.69
CA GLU A 233 19.37 -4.79 17.41
C GLU A 233 20.84 -4.70 16.95
N LYS A 234 21.74 -5.44 17.61
CA LYS A 234 23.16 -5.51 17.20
C LYS A 234 23.33 -6.14 15.81
N LEU A 235 22.64 -7.25 15.54
CA LEU A 235 22.68 -7.89 14.23
C LEU A 235 22.12 -6.99 13.12
N TYR A 236 21.01 -6.30 13.40
CA TYR A 236 20.38 -5.37 12.47
C TYR A 236 21.27 -4.17 12.15
N ASN A 237 21.93 -3.58 13.16
CA ASN A 237 22.87 -2.48 12.97
C ASN A 237 24.11 -2.94 12.17
N ASN A 238 24.66 -4.14 12.46
CA ASN A 238 25.76 -4.72 11.71
C ASN A 238 25.38 -4.97 10.24
N TYR A 239 24.16 -5.45 9.99
CA TYR A 239 23.63 -5.59 8.64
C TYR A 239 23.63 -4.26 7.88
N HIS A 240 23.13 -3.19 8.49
CA HIS A 240 23.10 -1.88 7.85
C HIS A 240 24.50 -1.34 7.55
N SER A 241 25.44 -1.49 8.46
CA SER A 241 26.83 -1.12 8.23
C SER A 241 27.43 -1.92 7.09
N SER A 242 27.26 -3.25 7.09
CA SER A 242 27.77 -4.12 6.02
C SER A 242 27.10 -3.82 4.67
N LEU A 243 25.80 -3.51 4.65
CA LEU A 243 25.10 -3.13 3.44
C LEU A 243 25.58 -1.79 2.88
N ALA A 244 25.87 -0.83 3.75
CA ALA A 244 26.44 0.46 3.33
C ALA A 244 27.81 0.27 2.66
N GLU A 245 28.68 -0.58 3.23
CA GLU A 245 29.98 -0.91 2.63
C GLU A 245 29.81 -1.66 1.30
N TYR A 246 28.92 -2.66 1.26
CA TYR A 246 28.63 -3.38 0.02
C TYR A 246 28.14 -2.43 -1.09
N ASN A 247 27.33 -1.44 -0.76
CA ASN A 247 26.79 -0.51 -1.75
C ASN A 247 27.87 0.39 -2.38
N LYS A 248 28.97 0.66 -1.67
CA LYS A 248 30.14 1.42 -2.18
C LYS A 248 31.00 0.62 -3.16
N LEU A 249 30.85 -0.72 -3.21
CA LEU A 249 31.63 -1.57 -4.09
C LEU A 249 31.31 -1.32 -5.56
N SER A 250 32.31 -1.44 -6.44
CA SER A 250 32.11 -1.45 -7.89
C SER A 250 31.25 -2.65 -8.35
N ALA A 251 30.64 -2.55 -9.54
CA ALA A 251 29.89 -3.65 -10.14
C ALA A 251 30.73 -4.93 -10.29
N GLU A 252 32.02 -4.80 -10.55
CA GLU A 252 32.98 -5.92 -10.65
C GLU A 252 33.11 -6.61 -9.29
N LYS A 253 33.41 -5.87 -8.22
CA LYS A 253 33.59 -6.46 -6.87
C LYS A 253 32.29 -7.10 -6.36
N LYS A 254 31.12 -6.56 -6.69
CA LYS A 254 29.81 -7.13 -6.34
C LYS A 254 29.55 -8.50 -6.95
N ARG A 255 30.29 -8.93 -7.99
CA ARG A 255 30.18 -10.29 -8.56
C ARG A 255 30.76 -11.35 -7.65
N TYR A 256 31.72 -10.99 -6.80
CA TYR A 256 32.46 -11.93 -5.94
C TYR A 256 32.08 -11.82 -4.46
N ILE A 257 31.30 -10.82 -4.08
CA ILE A 257 30.90 -10.57 -2.68
C ILE A 257 29.39 -10.70 -2.57
N ASN A 258 28.93 -11.59 -1.70
CA ASN A 258 27.51 -11.74 -1.43
C ASN A 258 26.94 -10.48 -0.79
N LYS A 259 25.81 -10.03 -1.30
CA LYS A 259 25.05 -8.95 -0.66
C LYS A 259 24.67 -9.38 0.76
N PRO A 260 24.94 -8.57 1.79
CA PRO A 260 24.50 -8.86 3.15
C PRO A 260 22.99 -9.15 3.22
N SER A 261 22.62 -10.16 4.00
CA SER A 261 21.22 -10.54 4.23
C SER A 261 20.73 -9.89 5.51
N GLU A 262 19.54 -9.28 5.44
CA GLU A 262 18.91 -8.74 6.62
C GLU A 262 18.52 -9.84 7.60
N PRO A 263 18.86 -9.73 8.90
CA PRO A 263 18.50 -10.73 9.89
C PRO A 263 16.97 -10.86 10.01
N MET A 264 16.49 -12.08 10.13
CA MET A 264 15.07 -12.33 10.36
C MET A 264 14.71 -11.88 11.79
N GLY A 265 13.70 -11.04 11.91
CA GLY A 265 13.26 -10.52 13.20
C GLY A 265 12.25 -9.39 13.04
N LYS A 266 11.95 -8.70 14.13
CA LYS A 266 10.83 -7.73 14.22
C LYS A 266 10.87 -6.58 13.20
N TRP A 267 12.02 -6.23 12.66
CA TRP A 267 12.17 -5.13 11.68
C TRP A 267 12.37 -5.62 10.25
N ASN A 268 12.46 -6.94 10.04
CA ASN A 268 12.70 -7.50 8.72
C ASN A 268 11.53 -7.21 7.77
N PHE A 269 11.80 -6.62 6.61
CA PHE A 269 10.77 -6.24 5.63
C PHE A 269 10.02 -7.43 5.00
N ARG A 270 10.57 -8.65 5.13
CA ARG A 270 9.95 -9.89 4.64
C ARG A 270 9.16 -10.63 5.70
N ARG A 271 9.09 -10.08 6.93
CA ARG A 271 8.37 -10.76 7.99
C ARG A 271 6.92 -11.06 7.56
N PRO A 272 6.40 -12.24 7.86
CA PRO A 272 4.97 -12.50 7.66
C PRO A 272 4.14 -11.39 8.32
N VAL A 273 3.01 -11.02 7.73
CA VAL A 273 2.10 -9.99 8.23
C VAL A 273 2.63 -8.54 8.10
N GLY A 274 3.94 -8.35 8.02
CA GLY A 274 4.58 -7.03 8.18
C GLY A 274 4.01 -5.92 7.31
N LEU A 275 3.88 -6.17 6.02
CA LEU A 275 3.39 -5.18 5.07
C LEU A 275 1.85 -5.00 5.14
N SER A 276 1.14 -6.05 5.57
CA SER A 276 -0.29 -5.94 5.86
C SER A 276 -0.55 -4.97 7.03
N GLU A 277 0.25 -5.07 8.10
CA GLU A 277 0.11 -4.22 9.29
C GLU A 277 0.54 -2.76 9.08
N THR A 278 1.45 -2.50 8.15
CA THR A 278 2.08 -1.18 8.02
C THR A 278 1.69 -0.44 6.74
N MET A 279 1.92 -1.04 5.58
CA MET A 279 1.71 -0.36 4.30
C MET A 279 0.29 -0.53 3.77
N LEU A 280 -0.25 -1.76 3.85
CA LEU A 280 -1.61 -2.00 3.37
C LEU A 280 -2.64 -1.32 4.27
N SER A 281 -2.46 -1.40 5.59
CA SER A 281 -3.32 -0.72 6.56
C SER A 281 -3.34 0.80 6.41
N ALA A 282 -2.24 1.41 5.97
CA ALA A 282 -2.16 2.85 5.71
C ALA A 282 -3.03 3.29 4.52
N ALA A 283 -3.29 2.37 3.57
CA ALA A 283 -4.17 2.64 2.43
C ALA A 283 -5.63 2.20 2.69
N CYS A 284 -5.86 1.26 3.60
CA CYS A 284 -7.19 0.73 3.90
C CYS A 284 -7.90 1.63 4.93
N PRO A 285 -9.17 2.01 4.69
CA PRO A 285 -10.10 1.57 3.66
C PRO A 285 -10.35 2.59 2.53
N TYR A 286 -9.29 3.16 1.91
CA TYR A 286 -9.49 4.09 0.78
C TYR A 286 -10.33 3.43 -0.31
N THR A 287 -11.41 4.09 -0.73
CA THR A 287 -12.37 3.48 -1.65
C THR A 287 -11.75 3.30 -3.03
N LEU A 288 -11.81 2.08 -3.57
CA LEU A 288 -11.12 1.65 -4.78
C LEU A 288 -12.09 1.19 -5.87
N LYS A 289 -11.67 1.27 -7.12
CA LYS A 289 -12.21 0.49 -8.23
C LYS A 289 -11.78 -0.97 -8.11
N GLY A 290 -10.51 -1.22 -7.78
CA GLY A 290 -9.95 -2.55 -7.64
C GLY A 290 -8.46 -2.57 -7.32
N PHE A 291 -7.88 -3.76 -7.45
CA PHE A 291 -6.46 -4.02 -7.20
C PHE A 291 -5.76 -4.46 -8.48
N ILE A 292 -4.51 -4.06 -8.65
CA ILE A 292 -3.55 -4.65 -9.60
C ILE A 292 -2.37 -5.22 -8.83
N PHE A 293 -1.97 -6.46 -9.11
CA PHE A 293 -1.01 -7.18 -8.29
C PHE A 293 0.03 -7.93 -9.14
N TYR A 294 1.31 -7.79 -8.80
CA TYR A 294 2.37 -8.57 -9.44
C TYR A 294 3.35 -9.08 -8.39
N GLN A 295 3.22 -10.37 -8.07
CA GLN A 295 4.00 -11.04 -7.04
C GLN A 295 4.01 -12.56 -7.33
N GLY A 296 4.98 -13.27 -6.80
CA GLY A 296 5.05 -14.73 -6.87
C GLY A 296 6.47 -15.25 -6.85
N GLU A 297 7.43 -14.50 -7.35
CA GLU A 297 8.83 -14.90 -7.51
C GLU A 297 9.44 -15.38 -6.19
N SER A 298 9.11 -14.71 -5.09
CA SER A 298 9.61 -15.07 -3.74
C SER A 298 8.90 -16.28 -3.12
N ASN A 299 7.82 -16.77 -3.73
CA ASN A 299 7.06 -17.94 -3.26
C ASN A 299 7.25 -19.19 -4.13
N THR A 300 8.10 -19.15 -5.16
CA THR A 300 8.22 -20.24 -6.15
C THR A 300 8.53 -21.59 -5.51
N ALA A 301 9.38 -21.65 -4.48
CA ALA A 301 9.69 -22.91 -3.77
C ALA A 301 8.48 -23.50 -3.01
N ARG A 302 7.36 -22.78 -2.92
CA ARG A 302 6.15 -23.15 -2.17
C ARG A 302 4.89 -23.00 -3.00
N GLY A 303 4.92 -23.39 -4.29
CA GLY A 303 3.80 -23.25 -5.23
C GLY A 303 2.51 -23.92 -4.75
N ALA A 304 2.59 -25.10 -4.13
CA ALA A 304 1.44 -25.79 -3.57
C ALA A 304 0.76 -25.01 -2.43
N GLN A 305 1.54 -24.39 -1.55
CA GLN A 305 1.02 -23.51 -0.49
C GLN A 305 0.45 -22.22 -1.08
N TYR A 306 1.12 -21.62 -2.06
CA TYR A 306 0.68 -20.41 -2.75
C TYR A 306 -0.69 -20.61 -3.43
N ARG A 307 -0.96 -21.79 -3.97
CA ARG A 307 -2.25 -22.17 -4.58
C ARG A 307 -3.44 -22.00 -3.62
N LYS A 308 -3.20 -22.08 -2.32
CA LYS A 308 -4.22 -21.84 -1.27
C LYS A 308 -4.13 -20.42 -0.70
N LEU A 309 -2.93 -19.94 -0.45
CA LEU A 309 -2.71 -18.68 0.27
C LEU A 309 -3.05 -17.46 -0.59
N PHE A 310 -2.75 -17.47 -1.88
CA PHE A 310 -3.03 -16.34 -2.76
C PHE A 310 -4.55 -16.06 -2.93
N PRO A 311 -5.41 -17.05 -3.21
CA PRO A 311 -6.85 -16.85 -3.18
C PRO A 311 -7.39 -16.36 -1.82
N ALA A 312 -6.82 -16.88 -0.72
CA ALA A 312 -7.21 -16.48 0.62
C ALA A 312 -6.84 -15.02 0.90
N MET A 313 -5.66 -14.57 0.48
CA MET A 313 -5.24 -13.16 0.57
C MET A 313 -6.17 -12.25 -0.24
N ILE A 314 -6.56 -12.62 -1.46
CA ILE A 314 -7.50 -11.83 -2.27
C ILE A 314 -8.81 -11.62 -1.53
N LYS A 315 -9.37 -12.71 -0.96
CA LYS A 315 -10.60 -12.65 -0.17
C LYS A 315 -10.44 -11.77 1.06
N GLU A 316 -9.31 -11.88 1.75
CA GLU A 316 -9.01 -11.07 2.94
C GLU A 316 -8.91 -9.58 2.60
N TRP A 317 -8.22 -9.20 1.52
CA TRP A 317 -8.12 -7.80 1.08
C TRP A 317 -9.51 -7.23 0.78
N ARG A 318 -10.34 -7.94 0.02
CA ARG A 318 -11.72 -7.54 -0.25
C ARG A 318 -12.54 -7.36 1.03
N THR A 319 -12.39 -8.27 1.97
CA THR A 319 -13.06 -8.19 3.28
C THR A 319 -12.61 -6.96 4.07
N SER A 320 -11.31 -6.66 4.09
CA SER A 320 -10.74 -5.50 4.78
C SER A 320 -11.21 -4.18 4.20
N TRP A 321 -11.38 -4.09 2.88
CA TRP A 321 -11.92 -2.90 2.21
C TRP A 321 -13.44 -2.72 2.39
N GLY A 322 -14.16 -3.82 2.60
CA GLY A 322 -15.63 -3.78 2.81
C GLY A 322 -16.42 -3.31 1.60
N GLN A 323 -15.87 -3.51 0.38
CA GLN A 323 -16.50 -3.09 -0.89
C GLN A 323 -17.02 -4.29 -1.71
N GLY A 324 -17.13 -5.49 -1.11
CA GLY A 324 -17.52 -6.70 -1.83
C GLY A 324 -16.41 -7.24 -2.75
N ASP A 325 -16.84 -7.95 -3.79
CA ASP A 325 -15.92 -8.62 -4.73
C ASP A 325 -15.41 -7.64 -5.81
N ILE A 326 -14.79 -6.52 -5.42
CA ILE A 326 -14.18 -5.60 -6.38
C ILE A 326 -13.09 -6.29 -7.20
N PRO A 327 -12.79 -5.83 -8.45
CA PRO A 327 -11.81 -6.43 -9.32
C PRO A 327 -10.44 -6.63 -8.66
N PHE A 328 -9.86 -7.82 -8.86
CA PHE A 328 -8.48 -8.11 -8.47
C PHE A 328 -7.73 -8.64 -9.70
N LEU A 329 -6.98 -7.76 -10.36
CA LEU A 329 -6.25 -8.07 -11.57
C LEU A 329 -4.82 -8.41 -11.19
N PHE A 330 -4.24 -9.46 -11.76
CA PHE A 330 -2.87 -9.83 -11.42
C PHE A 330 -2.08 -10.35 -12.62
N VAL A 331 -0.77 -10.30 -12.51
CA VAL A 331 0.16 -10.74 -13.55
C VAL A 331 0.64 -12.15 -13.25
N GLN A 332 0.51 -13.05 -14.22
CA GLN A 332 1.18 -14.35 -14.18
C GLN A 332 2.68 -14.17 -14.36
N LEU A 333 3.50 -14.88 -13.58
CA LEU A 333 4.96 -14.83 -13.71
C LEU A 333 5.40 -15.08 -15.16
N PRO A 334 6.34 -14.28 -15.70
CA PRO A 334 6.84 -14.40 -17.06
C PRO A 334 7.73 -15.63 -17.23
N ARG A 335 8.21 -15.86 -18.44
CA ARG A 335 9.27 -16.84 -18.68
C ARG A 335 10.54 -16.43 -17.95
N PHE A 336 11.11 -17.37 -17.20
CA PHE A 336 12.40 -17.24 -16.53
C PHE A 336 13.07 -18.61 -16.47
N GLU A 337 14.35 -18.69 -16.84
CA GLU A 337 15.07 -19.93 -16.85
C GLU A 337 15.54 -20.27 -15.42
N THR A 338 15.06 -21.40 -14.91
CA THR A 338 15.40 -21.90 -13.59
C THR A 338 15.67 -23.39 -13.66
N LYS A 339 16.59 -23.88 -12.84
CA LYS A 339 16.95 -25.31 -12.76
C LYS A 339 15.86 -26.16 -12.09
N THR A 340 14.76 -25.55 -11.64
CA THR A 340 13.69 -26.24 -10.90
C THR A 340 12.34 -26.07 -11.56
N ARG A 341 11.42 -27.02 -11.32
CA ARG A 341 10.02 -26.95 -11.76
C ARG A 341 9.17 -25.93 -10.98
N TYR A 342 9.68 -25.37 -9.91
CA TYR A 342 8.94 -24.53 -8.98
C TYR A 342 8.33 -23.29 -9.61
N TRP A 343 8.99 -22.72 -10.63
CA TRP A 343 8.47 -21.59 -11.37
C TRP A 343 7.14 -21.89 -12.08
N ASN A 344 7.05 -23.07 -12.71
CA ASN A 344 5.85 -23.51 -13.41
C ASN A 344 4.71 -23.87 -12.44
N GLU A 345 5.04 -24.47 -11.28
CA GLU A 345 4.05 -24.77 -10.23
C GLU A 345 3.40 -23.48 -9.70
N LEU A 346 4.18 -22.41 -9.53
CA LEU A 346 3.64 -21.13 -9.10
C LEU A 346 2.78 -20.49 -10.19
N ARG A 347 3.20 -20.53 -11.45
CA ARG A 347 2.41 -20.03 -12.58
C ARG A 347 1.07 -20.78 -12.71
N GLU A 348 1.08 -22.08 -12.49
CA GLU A 348 -0.14 -22.89 -12.43
C GLU A 348 -1.03 -22.44 -11.26
N ALA A 349 -0.47 -22.20 -10.08
CA ALA A 349 -1.22 -21.69 -8.93
C ALA A 349 -1.92 -20.35 -9.23
N GLN A 350 -1.24 -19.44 -9.94
CA GLN A 350 -1.81 -18.18 -10.41
C GLN A 350 -2.96 -18.44 -11.41
N TYR A 351 -2.75 -19.30 -12.39
CA TYR A 351 -3.80 -19.67 -13.34
C TYR A 351 -5.02 -20.28 -12.67
N LEU A 352 -4.84 -21.22 -11.77
CA LEU A 352 -5.95 -21.83 -11.01
C LEU A 352 -6.69 -20.80 -10.15
N THR A 353 -6.00 -19.77 -9.67
CA THR A 353 -6.64 -18.66 -8.93
C THR A 353 -7.58 -17.87 -9.84
N SER A 354 -7.19 -17.56 -11.08
CA SER A 354 -8.05 -16.85 -12.04
C SER A 354 -9.32 -17.64 -12.42
N LEU A 355 -9.27 -18.96 -12.34
CA LEU A 355 -10.43 -19.80 -12.64
C LEU A 355 -11.40 -19.94 -11.45
N ARG A 356 -10.89 -19.83 -10.20
CA ARG A 356 -11.64 -20.19 -8.99
C ARG A 356 -12.15 -18.98 -8.20
N VAL A 357 -11.48 -17.83 -8.34
CA VAL A 357 -11.83 -16.63 -7.59
C VAL A 357 -12.62 -15.68 -8.48
N LYS A 358 -13.85 -15.38 -8.10
CA LYS A 358 -14.73 -14.47 -8.84
C LYS A 358 -14.10 -13.09 -8.99
N ASN A 359 -14.43 -12.42 -10.07
CA ASN A 359 -14.00 -11.06 -10.39
C ASN A 359 -12.48 -10.87 -10.26
N THR A 360 -11.73 -11.85 -10.79
CA THR A 360 -10.28 -11.78 -10.99
C THR A 360 -9.97 -11.84 -12.48
N GLY A 361 -8.91 -11.11 -12.87
CA GLY A 361 -8.35 -11.18 -14.22
C GLY A 361 -6.84 -11.44 -14.12
N MET A 362 -6.31 -12.26 -15.05
CA MET A 362 -4.89 -12.61 -15.07
C MET A 362 -4.25 -12.17 -16.39
N ALA A 363 -3.38 -11.18 -16.33
CA ALA A 363 -2.53 -10.80 -17.45
C ALA A 363 -1.39 -11.82 -17.62
N VAL A 364 -1.35 -12.49 -18.76
CA VAL A 364 -0.27 -13.41 -19.11
C VAL A 364 0.95 -12.61 -19.55
N ALA A 365 2.12 -12.88 -18.95
CA ALA A 365 3.37 -12.20 -19.26
C ALA A 365 4.47 -13.14 -19.77
N PHE A 366 4.13 -14.34 -20.22
CA PHE A 366 5.08 -15.37 -20.62
C PHE A 366 6.04 -14.90 -21.73
N ASP A 367 5.50 -14.30 -22.77
CA ASP A 367 6.22 -13.77 -23.94
C ASP A 367 7.04 -12.51 -23.63
N GLN A 368 6.76 -11.85 -22.51
CA GLN A 368 7.48 -10.66 -22.06
C GLN A 368 8.64 -10.99 -21.11
N GLY A 369 8.85 -12.27 -20.80
CA GLY A 369 9.91 -12.73 -19.90
C GLY A 369 11.29 -12.70 -20.54
N ASN A 370 12.31 -12.54 -19.69
CA ASN A 370 13.71 -12.72 -20.06
C ASN A 370 14.22 -13.98 -19.37
N PRO A 371 14.72 -15.00 -20.11
CA PRO A 371 15.24 -16.22 -19.50
C PRO A 371 16.35 -16.00 -18.47
N LYS A 372 17.14 -14.93 -18.63
CA LYS A 372 18.32 -14.64 -17.81
C LYS A 372 18.12 -13.53 -16.80
N ASP A 373 16.99 -12.80 -16.88
CA ASP A 373 16.68 -11.71 -15.95
C ASP A 373 15.25 -11.85 -15.44
N ILE A 374 15.11 -11.98 -14.13
CA ILE A 374 13.82 -12.06 -13.44
C ILE A 374 13.02 -10.74 -13.53
N HIS A 375 13.66 -9.64 -13.95
CA HIS A 375 13.08 -8.32 -14.08
C HIS A 375 13.06 -7.86 -15.55
N PRO A 376 12.17 -8.39 -16.40
CA PRO A 376 12.07 -7.93 -17.78
C PRO A 376 11.84 -6.42 -17.85
N ILE A 377 12.57 -5.74 -18.74
CA ILE A 377 12.51 -4.28 -18.88
C ILE A 377 11.34 -3.79 -19.74
N VAL A 378 10.65 -4.69 -20.46
CA VAL A 378 9.43 -4.40 -21.21
C VAL A 378 8.24 -4.49 -20.27
N LYS A 379 7.57 -3.39 -19.99
CA LYS A 379 6.46 -3.29 -19.02
C LYS A 379 5.15 -2.78 -19.63
N ASP A 380 5.23 -2.11 -20.76
CA ASP A 380 4.10 -1.52 -21.49
C ASP A 380 3.04 -2.56 -21.87
N THR A 381 3.44 -3.65 -22.49
CA THR A 381 2.56 -4.76 -22.90
C THR A 381 1.83 -5.37 -21.69
N VAL A 382 2.52 -5.54 -20.55
CA VAL A 382 1.90 -6.10 -19.35
C VAL A 382 0.89 -5.12 -18.75
N GLY A 383 1.24 -3.82 -18.70
CA GLY A 383 0.33 -2.77 -18.24
C GLY A 383 -0.90 -2.65 -19.14
N TRP A 384 -0.72 -2.73 -20.47
CA TRP A 384 -1.80 -2.76 -21.43
C TRP A 384 -2.72 -3.98 -21.22
N ARG A 385 -2.17 -5.20 -21.10
CA ARG A 385 -2.96 -6.42 -20.85
C ARG A 385 -3.79 -6.33 -19.58
N LEU A 386 -3.22 -5.76 -18.50
CA LEU A 386 -3.99 -5.51 -17.27
C LEU A 386 -5.14 -4.53 -17.51
N ALA A 387 -4.95 -3.51 -18.35
CA ALA A 387 -5.99 -2.52 -18.66
C ALA A 387 -7.13 -3.10 -19.52
N GLN A 388 -6.89 -4.17 -20.26
CA GLN A 388 -7.90 -4.85 -21.09
C GLN A 388 -8.80 -5.81 -20.27
N LEU A 389 -8.40 -6.17 -19.06
CA LEU A 389 -9.18 -7.03 -18.16
C LEU A 389 -10.26 -6.25 -17.40
#